data_4acfae85b1f5d6710ea22c71c3c0adb1
#
_entry.id   4acfae85b1f5d6710ea22c71c3c0adb1
#
_cell.length_a   1.000
_cell.length_b   1.000
_cell.length_c   1.000
_cell.angle_alpha   90.00
_cell.angle_beta   90.00
_cell.angle_gamma   90.00
#
_symmetry.space_group_name_H-M   'P 1'
#
loop_
_entity.id
_entity.type
_entity.pdbx_description
1 polymer ?
#
loop_
_entity_poly.entity_id
_entity_poly.type
_entity_poly.pdbx_seq_one_letter_code
_entity_poly.pdbx_strand_id
1 'polypeptide(L)'
;MTLTLADLYASPDHYLHSFDGDTAVFVPMDRAAYHRSIFLDARISPAEDGALRVPVAALIESIPASLPTGWIMHVAHCGSTLLARALDDADANLVLREPQALRQLAFGPPDGRLALTTAMLSKRYRPDLPTIVKGNVPTNFLLPRISAATPDAPMIFLYLPLREYLFAILRSDNHRTWLRNVTTQLGKHVGGAIGALHNASDAQRAAALWLAQMQLYADTAGIMVNARSLDAEMFFADPTTALTAAAAHFGVPLSPREIEARVGGALFATYSKNPAQSFGNADRLARRNDVEAELSVDLDEAERWIAARETEASSALATLRAIPLAV
;
A
#
# COMPACT_ATOMS: atom_id res chain seq x y z
N MET A 1 24.97 17.48 -20.68
CA MET A 1 24.96 17.98 -19.30
C MET A 1 25.35 16.81 -18.40
N THR A 2 26.19 17.04 -17.41
CA THR A 2 26.55 16.00 -16.44
C THR A 2 25.47 15.96 -15.36
N LEU A 3 24.86 14.82 -15.11
CA LEU A 3 23.85 14.62 -14.07
C LEU A 3 24.49 14.83 -12.69
N THR A 4 23.86 15.64 -11.85
CA THR A 4 24.31 15.95 -10.49
C THR A 4 23.42 15.29 -9.44
N LEU A 5 23.87 15.22 -8.17
CA LEU A 5 23.02 14.77 -7.06
C LEU A 5 21.78 15.67 -6.89
N ALA A 6 21.91 16.97 -7.14
CA ALA A 6 20.79 17.90 -7.09
C ALA A 6 19.70 17.55 -8.12
N ASP A 7 20.10 17.14 -9.33
CA ASP A 7 19.16 16.71 -10.36
C ASP A 7 18.41 15.43 -9.95
N LEU A 8 19.11 14.48 -9.29
CA LEU A 8 18.47 13.26 -8.76
C LEU A 8 17.41 13.57 -7.71
N TYR A 9 17.66 14.58 -6.88
CA TYR A 9 16.70 14.99 -5.84
C TYR A 9 15.55 15.83 -6.40
N ALA A 10 15.79 16.61 -7.45
CA ALA A 10 14.79 17.54 -7.98
C ALA A 10 13.77 16.86 -8.89
N SER A 11 14.22 15.98 -9.81
CA SER A 11 13.34 15.43 -10.85
C SER A 11 12.74 14.08 -10.47
N PRO A 12 11.41 13.92 -10.59
CA PRO A 12 10.76 12.61 -10.54
C PRO A 12 11.26 11.64 -11.61
N ASP A 13 11.79 12.13 -12.73
CA ASP A 13 12.27 11.30 -13.84
C ASP A 13 13.43 10.37 -13.46
N HIS A 14 14.07 10.64 -12.33
CA HIS A 14 15.06 9.74 -11.71
C HIS A 14 14.41 8.98 -10.55
N TYR A 15 13.75 7.87 -10.86
CA TYR A 15 13.06 7.06 -9.86
C TYR A 15 14.03 6.18 -9.08
N LEU A 16 14.09 6.32 -7.75
CA LEU A 16 14.78 5.38 -6.88
C LEU A 16 14.01 4.04 -6.86
N HIS A 17 14.49 3.08 -7.65
CA HIS A 17 13.85 1.78 -7.80
C HIS A 17 14.16 0.86 -6.63
N SER A 18 15.46 0.66 -6.32
CA SER A 18 15.90 -0.36 -5.36
C SER A 18 17.27 -0.06 -4.79
N PHE A 19 17.66 -0.87 -3.82
CA PHE A 19 19.02 -0.93 -3.31
C PHE A 19 19.66 -2.28 -3.68
N ASP A 20 20.91 -2.23 -4.12
CA ASP A 20 21.77 -3.39 -4.38
C ASP A 20 23.00 -3.24 -3.47
N GLY A 21 22.99 -3.93 -2.32
CA GLY A 21 23.96 -3.68 -1.25
C GLY A 21 23.99 -2.22 -0.83
N ASP A 22 25.12 -1.57 -0.92
CA ASP A 22 25.35 -0.15 -0.59
C ASP A 22 25.18 0.78 -1.81
N THR A 23 24.53 0.32 -2.85
CA THR A 23 24.28 1.07 -4.06
C THR A 23 22.78 1.31 -4.24
N ALA A 24 22.39 2.56 -4.45
CA ALA A 24 21.05 2.95 -4.87
C ALA A 24 20.94 2.84 -6.40
N VAL A 25 19.87 2.20 -6.87
CA VAL A 25 19.60 1.97 -8.29
C VAL A 25 18.45 2.87 -8.72
N PHE A 26 18.74 3.80 -9.63
CA PHE A 26 17.75 4.68 -10.23
C PHE A 26 17.42 4.22 -11.63
N VAL A 27 16.14 4.33 -11.97
CA VAL A 27 15.66 4.06 -13.33
C VAL A 27 15.06 5.33 -13.93
N PRO A 28 15.26 5.59 -15.23
CA PRO A 28 14.60 6.69 -15.90
C PRO A 28 13.09 6.40 -15.97
N MET A 29 12.32 7.37 -15.54
CA MET A 29 10.87 7.35 -15.62
C MET A 29 10.40 8.69 -16.21
N ASP A 30 9.28 8.67 -16.89
CA ASP A 30 8.53 9.86 -17.21
C ASP A 30 7.12 9.79 -16.62
N ARG A 31 6.39 10.85 -16.71
CA ARG A 31 5.01 10.94 -16.22
C ARG A 31 4.13 9.82 -16.77
N ALA A 32 4.24 9.53 -18.08
CA ALA A 32 3.46 8.49 -18.74
C ALA A 32 3.87 7.10 -18.25
N ALA A 33 5.16 6.86 -17.99
CA ALA A 33 5.65 5.60 -17.43
C ALA A 33 5.09 5.34 -16.04
N TYR A 34 5.08 6.34 -15.15
CA TYR A 34 4.44 6.22 -13.85
C TYR A 34 2.95 5.91 -13.97
N HIS A 35 2.22 6.64 -14.81
CA HIS A 35 0.77 6.46 -14.97
C HIS A 35 0.41 5.07 -15.48
N ARG A 36 1.13 4.53 -16.50
CA ARG A 36 0.87 3.19 -17.05
C ARG A 36 1.35 2.05 -16.17
N SER A 37 2.34 2.28 -15.29
CA SER A 37 2.90 1.23 -14.43
C SER A 37 1.93 0.88 -13.31
N ILE A 38 1.40 -0.36 -13.32
CA ILE A 38 0.48 -0.82 -12.25
C ILE A 38 1.21 -0.90 -10.92
N PHE A 39 2.48 -1.28 -10.93
CA PHE A 39 3.35 -1.38 -9.76
C PHE A 39 4.75 -0.86 -10.09
N LEU A 40 5.45 -0.38 -9.07
CA LEU A 40 6.81 0.16 -9.17
C LEU A 40 7.82 -0.72 -8.40
N ASP A 41 7.56 -2.01 -8.33
CA ASP A 41 8.42 -3.01 -7.69
C ASP A 41 9.25 -3.80 -8.73
N ALA A 42 9.79 -4.95 -8.35
CA ALA A 42 10.60 -5.81 -9.19
C ALA A 42 9.93 -6.28 -10.50
N ARG A 43 8.64 -5.97 -10.71
CA ARG A 43 7.94 -6.18 -11.99
C ARG A 43 8.31 -5.13 -13.04
N ILE A 44 8.92 -4.02 -12.64
CA ILE A 44 9.61 -3.12 -13.55
C ILE A 44 11.05 -3.61 -13.63
N SER A 45 11.49 -4.02 -14.80
CA SER A 45 12.91 -4.23 -15.06
C SER A 45 13.54 -2.90 -15.43
N PRO A 46 14.59 -2.44 -14.70
CA PRO A 46 15.43 -1.36 -15.19
C PRO A 46 15.96 -1.77 -16.57
N ALA A 47 15.85 -0.90 -17.56
CA ALA A 47 16.56 -1.13 -18.81
C ALA A 47 18.06 -1.28 -18.48
N GLU A 48 18.71 -2.34 -18.99
CA GLU A 48 20.11 -2.62 -18.67
C GLU A 48 21.03 -1.42 -18.94
N ASP A 49 20.71 -0.64 -19.99
CA ASP A 49 21.47 0.53 -20.43
C ASP A 49 21.02 1.87 -19.81
N GLY A 50 19.99 1.89 -18.97
CA GLY A 50 19.41 3.14 -18.46
C GLY A 50 19.48 3.31 -16.94
N ALA A 51 19.88 2.31 -16.19
CA ALA A 51 19.91 2.38 -14.73
C ALA A 51 21.17 3.12 -14.26
N LEU A 52 20.95 4.17 -13.45
CA LEU A 52 22.04 4.86 -12.77
C LEU A 52 22.28 4.23 -11.41
N ARG A 53 23.54 3.95 -11.09
CA ARG A 53 23.97 3.37 -9.81
C ARG A 53 24.77 4.40 -9.02
N VAL A 54 24.32 4.73 -7.80
CA VAL A 54 24.96 5.74 -6.94
C VAL A 54 25.21 5.13 -5.56
N PRO A 55 26.41 5.32 -4.97
CA PRO A 55 26.66 4.88 -3.60
C PRO A 55 25.68 5.53 -2.63
N VAL A 56 25.04 4.72 -1.75
CA VAL A 56 24.09 5.20 -0.75
C VAL A 56 24.72 6.24 0.17
N ALA A 57 25.99 6.07 0.54
CA ALA A 57 26.72 7.00 1.40
C ALA A 57 26.71 8.42 0.81
N ALA A 58 27.00 8.56 -0.49
CA ALA A 58 27.03 9.87 -1.16
C ALA A 58 25.64 10.55 -1.19
N LEU A 59 24.57 9.77 -1.24
CA LEU A 59 23.21 10.29 -1.19
C LEU A 59 22.83 10.72 0.21
N ILE A 60 23.16 9.93 1.24
CA ILE A 60 22.76 10.20 2.63
C ILE A 60 23.38 11.50 3.17
N GLU A 61 24.58 11.88 2.71
CA GLU A 61 25.26 13.11 3.15
C GLU A 61 24.47 14.40 2.88
N SER A 62 23.56 14.41 1.91
CA SER A 62 22.85 15.61 1.45
C SER A 62 21.36 15.42 1.21
N ILE A 63 20.69 14.56 2.00
CA ILE A 63 19.26 14.31 1.85
C ILE A 63 18.47 15.62 2.06
N PRO A 64 17.69 16.09 1.07
CA PRO A 64 16.81 17.22 1.27
C PRO A 64 15.63 16.84 2.17
N ALA A 65 14.97 17.84 2.75
CA ALA A 65 13.72 17.62 3.46
C ALA A 65 12.68 16.98 2.52
N SER A 66 12.01 15.93 3.00
CA SER A 66 10.92 15.31 2.26
C SER A 66 9.77 16.30 2.11
N LEU A 67 9.18 16.38 0.93
CA LEU A 67 7.95 17.13 0.72
C LEU A 67 6.76 16.39 1.34
N PRO A 68 5.67 17.11 1.71
CA PRO A 68 4.45 16.47 2.20
C PRO A 68 3.95 15.42 1.20
N THR A 69 3.79 14.18 1.65
CA THR A 69 3.47 13.03 0.81
C THR A 69 2.30 12.28 1.41
N GLY A 70 1.29 11.95 0.58
CA GLY A 70 0.16 11.14 1.01
C GLY A 70 0.52 9.65 1.05
N TRP A 71 -0.06 8.90 1.99
CA TRP A 71 0.19 7.47 2.13
C TRP A 71 -1.09 6.64 2.07
N ILE A 72 -1.09 5.59 1.25
CA ILE A 72 -2.12 4.55 1.26
C ILE A 72 -1.47 3.28 1.79
N MET A 73 -1.81 2.93 3.04
CA MET A 73 -1.45 1.66 3.66
C MET A 73 -2.65 0.72 3.58
N HIS A 74 -2.40 -0.56 3.36
CA HIS A 74 -3.52 -1.45 3.06
C HIS A 74 -3.23 -2.89 3.46
N VAL A 75 -4.29 -3.63 3.80
CA VAL A 75 -4.27 -5.08 3.80
C VAL A 75 -4.31 -5.60 2.36
N ALA A 76 -3.81 -6.78 2.11
CA ALA A 76 -3.80 -7.33 0.76
C ALA A 76 -5.23 -7.49 0.19
N HIS A 77 -5.35 -7.35 -1.13
CA HIS A 77 -6.58 -7.64 -1.90
C HIS A 77 -7.84 -6.82 -1.55
N CYS A 78 -7.68 -5.65 -0.93
CA CYS A 78 -8.76 -4.76 -0.49
C CYS A 78 -9.09 -3.62 -1.47
N GLY A 79 -8.74 -3.72 -2.74
CA GLY A 79 -9.02 -2.64 -3.72
C GLY A 79 -8.04 -1.46 -3.72
N SER A 80 -6.96 -1.51 -2.93
CA SER A 80 -5.99 -0.41 -2.83
C SER A 80 -5.33 0.00 -4.15
N THR A 81 -5.15 -0.93 -5.08
CA THR A 81 -4.65 -0.62 -6.43
C THR A 81 -5.69 0.13 -7.25
N LEU A 82 -6.98 -0.19 -7.08
CA LEU A 82 -8.08 0.52 -7.70
C LEU A 82 -8.15 1.97 -7.18
N LEU A 83 -8.15 2.15 -5.86
CA LEU A 83 -8.14 3.48 -5.23
C LEU A 83 -6.93 4.32 -5.70
N ALA A 84 -5.72 3.74 -5.64
CA ALA A 84 -4.51 4.44 -6.04
C ALA A 84 -4.53 4.85 -7.53
N ARG A 85 -5.04 3.99 -8.43
CA ARG A 85 -5.19 4.33 -9.85
C ARG A 85 -6.29 5.34 -10.10
N ALA A 86 -7.37 5.31 -9.31
CA ALA A 86 -8.44 6.29 -9.42
C ALA A 86 -8.01 7.69 -8.96
N LEU A 87 -7.05 7.78 -8.03
CA LEU A 87 -6.45 9.04 -7.59
C LEU A 87 -5.33 9.53 -8.51
N ASP A 88 -4.81 8.69 -9.41
CA ASP A 88 -3.71 9.05 -10.31
C ASP A 88 -4.22 9.87 -11.50
N ASP A 89 -3.83 11.13 -11.54
CA ASP A 89 -4.14 12.03 -12.63
C ASP A 89 -2.87 12.34 -13.43
N ALA A 90 -2.85 11.92 -14.69
CA ALA A 90 -1.67 12.04 -15.55
C ALA A 90 -1.21 13.49 -15.77
N ASP A 91 -2.10 14.47 -15.62
CA ASP A 91 -1.80 15.87 -15.83
C ASP A 91 -1.60 16.64 -14.51
N ALA A 92 -1.88 16.00 -13.39
CA ALA A 92 -1.86 16.64 -12.07
C ALA A 92 -0.86 16.01 -11.10
N ASN A 93 -1.30 15.10 -10.23
CA ASN A 93 -0.52 14.52 -9.15
C ASN A 93 0.28 13.28 -9.57
N LEU A 94 1.16 12.80 -8.72
CA LEU A 94 1.94 11.57 -8.91
C LEU A 94 1.51 10.51 -7.90
N VAL A 95 1.19 9.30 -8.37
CA VAL A 95 0.85 8.18 -7.49
C VAL A 95 1.83 7.03 -7.69
N LEU A 96 2.66 6.78 -6.67
CA LEU A 96 3.69 5.75 -6.67
C LEU A 96 3.14 4.47 -6.02
N ARG A 97 3.02 3.41 -6.82
CA ARG A 97 2.36 2.17 -6.41
C ARG A 97 3.36 1.06 -6.09
N GLU A 98 3.48 0.71 -4.81
CA GLU A 98 4.33 -0.37 -4.27
C GLU A 98 5.83 -0.23 -4.61
N PRO A 99 6.48 0.89 -4.27
CA PRO A 99 7.90 1.09 -4.57
C PRO A 99 8.79 -0.02 -3.99
N GLN A 100 9.68 -0.59 -4.82
CA GLN A 100 10.58 -1.68 -4.43
C GLN A 100 11.53 -1.27 -3.29
N ALA A 101 12.04 -0.04 -3.32
CA ALA A 101 12.92 0.46 -2.27
C ALA A 101 12.25 0.38 -0.88
N LEU A 102 10.97 0.78 -0.74
CA LEU A 102 10.22 0.65 0.53
C LEU A 102 10.07 -0.81 0.95
N ARG A 103 9.78 -1.71 0.01
CA ARG A 103 9.69 -3.13 0.31
C ARG A 103 10.99 -3.67 0.87
N GLN A 104 12.14 -3.29 0.30
CA GLN A 104 13.45 -3.72 0.79
C GLN A 104 13.72 -3.22 2.21
N LEU A 105 13.34 -1.97 2.52
CA LEU A 105 13.52 -1.38 3.84
C LEU A 105 12.69 -2.06 4.93
N ALA A 106 11.56 -2.68 4.59
CA ALA A 106 10.75 -3.45 5.54
C ALA A 106 11.50 -4.67 6.11
N PHE A 107 12.51 -5.17 5.40
CA PHE A 107 13.31 -6.32 5.77
C PHE A 107 14.75 -5.96 6.13
N GLY A 108 15.17 -4.73 5.82
CA GLY A 108 16.52 -4.23 6.06
C GLY A 108 16.74 -3.68 7.47
N PRO A 109 17.99 -3.35 7.80
CA PRO A 109 18.33 -2.70 9.06
C PRO A 109 17.74 -1.27 9.11
N PRO A 110 17.54 -0.73 10.33
CA PRO A 110 17.14 0.66 10.50
C PRO A 110 18.34 1.58 10.30
N ASP A 111 18.51 2.08 9.08
CA ASP A 111 19.57 3.03 8.70
C ASP A 111 19.00 4.27 8.00
N GLY A 112 19.85 5.14 7.48
CA GLY A 112 19.46 6.38 6.79
C GLY A 112 18.71 6.19 5.47
N ARG A 113 18.59 4.98 4.96
CA ARG A 113 17.92 4.71 3.67
C ARG A 113 16.43 5.03 3.70
N LEU A 114 15.77 4.97 4.87
CA LEU A 114 14.35 5.37 4.94
C LEU A 114 14.20 6.87 4.66
N ALA A 115 15.03 7.72 5.27
CA ALA A 115 15.01 9.16 5.02
C ALA A 115 15.30 9.47 3.54
N LEU A 116 16.31 8.81 2.97
CA LEU A 116 16.62 8.90 1.54
C LEU A 116 15.40 8.49 0.68
N THR A 117 14.79 7.34 0.99
CA THR A 117 13.68 6.83 0.20
C THR A 117 12.45 7.75 0.30
N THR A 118 12.11 8.24 1.49
CA THR A 118 10.98 9.18 1.66
C THR A 118 11.23 10.48 0.91
N ALA A 119 12.45 11.04 0.94
CA ALA A 119 12.79 12.22 0.16
C ALA A 119 12.65 11.96 -1.37
N MET A 120 13.16 10.82 -1.86
CA MET A 120 13.06 10.45 -3.27
C MET A 120 11.61 10.20 -3.72
N LEU A 121 10.78 9.59 -2.88
CA LEU A 121 9.37 9.32 -3.19
C LEU A 121 8.47 10.55 -3.00
N SER A 122 8.95 11.62 -2.38
CA SER A 122 8.21 12.87 -2.21
C SER A 122 8.31 13.81 -3.41
N LYS A 123 9.17 13.50 -4.39
CA LYS A 123 9.34 14.31 -5.61
C LYS A 123 8.02 14.43 -6.38
N ARG A 124 7.85 15.52 -7.07
CA ARG A 124 6.62 15.84 -7.78
C ARG A 124 6.89 16.62 -9.06
N TYR A 125 6.01 16.50 -10.06
CA TYR A 125 6.10 17.27 -11.30
C TYR A 125 5.58 18.70 -11.12
N ARG A 126 4.62 18.87 -10.21
CA ARG A 126 4.01 20.17 -9.92
C ARG A 126 4.15 20.46 -8.41
N PRO A 127 4.75 21.60 -8.02
CA PRO A 127 4.96 21.95 -6.61
C PRO A 127 3.68 22.04 -5.78
N ASP A 128 2.58 22.43 -6.42
CA ASP A 128 1.27 22.65 -5.83
C ASP A 128 0.43 21.38 -5.65
N LEU A 129 0.87 20.23 -6.23
CA LEU A 129 0.10 18.99 -6.21
C LEU A 129 0.81 17.87 -5.43
N PRO A 130 0.05 17.00 -4.76
CA PRO A 130 0.62 15.97 -3.92
C PRO A 130 1.29 14.85 -4.72
N THR A 131 2.28 14.22 -4.10
CA THR A 131 2.68 12.86 -4.41
C THR A 131 2.02 11.93 -3.41
N ILE A 132 1.46 10.82 -3.88
CA ILE A 132 0.84 9.79 -3.06
C ILE A 132 1.63 8.50 -3.21
N VAL A 133 1.97 7.86 -2.11
CA VAL A 133 2.66 6.57 -2.10
C VAL A 133 1.71 5.49 -1.58
N LYS A 134 1.42 4.51 -2.41
CA LYS A 134 0.75 3.28 -1.98
C LYS A 134 1.81 2.25 -1.61
N GLY A 135 1.89 1.89 -0.33
CA GLY A 135 2.76 0.82 0.15
C GLY A 135 2.33 -0.57 -0.35
N ASN A 136 3.16 -1.58 -0.12
CA ASN A 136 2.75 -2.98 -0.14
C ASN A 136 2.63 -3.50 1.31
N VAL A 137 2.15 -4.73 1.50
CA VAL A 137 1.93 -5.28 2.85
C VAL A 137 3.17 -5.22 3.75
N PRO A 138 4.38 -5.59 3.30
CA PRO A 138 5.58 -5.41 4.12
C PRO A 138 5.85 -3.96 4.54
N THR A 139 5.53 -2.97 3.70
CA THR A 139 5.73 -1.55 4.02
C THR A 139 4.88 -1.10 5.23
N ASN A 140 3.76 -1.77 5.52
CA ASN A 140 2.97 -1.48 6.72
C ASN A 140 3.84 -1.53 7.99
N PHE A 141 4.79 -2.45 8.05
CA PHE A 141 5.67 -2.64 9.20
C PHE A 141 6.80 -1.59 9.32
N LEU A 142 6.85 -0.65 8.38
CA LEU A 142 7.63 0.60 8.49
C LEU A 142 6.84 1.75 9.12
N LEU A 143 5.54 1.60 9.36
CA LEU A 143 4.66 2.65 9.88
C LEU A 143 5.22 3.39 11.11
N PRO A 144 5.78 2.72 12.14
CA PRO A 144 6.36 3.43 13.29
C PRO A 144 7.51 4.38 12.91
N ARG A 145 8.26 4.04 11.86
CA ARG A 145 9.37 4.86 11.35
C ARG A 145 8.89 5.94 10.38
N ILE A 146 7.90 5.63 9.54
CA ILE A 146 7.29 6.60 8.61
C ILE A 146 6.55 7.67 9.40
N SER A 147 5.72 7.30 10.38
CA SER A 147 4.99 8.25 11.21
C SER A 147 5.89 9.15 12.03
N ALA A 148 7.00 8.61 12.56
CA ALA A 148 8.00 9.43 13.26
C ALA A 148 8.70 10.43 12.32
N ALA A 149 8.93 10.05 11.06
CA ALA A 149 9.58 10.93 10.08
C ALA A 149 8.61 11.95 9.44
N THR A 150 7.31 11.62 9.35
CA THR A 150 6.29 12.44 8.68
C THR A 150 4.97 12.46 9.47
N PRO A 151 4.95 13.02 10.71
CA PRO A 151 3.80 12.93 11.62
C PRO A 151 2.53 13.61 11.09
N ASP A 152 2.68 14.62 10.25
CA ASP A 152 1.57 15.38 9.68
C ASP A 152 1.10 14.89 8.30
N ALA A 153 1.73 13.84 7.77
CA ALA A 153 1.41 13.34 6.44
C ALA A 153 -0.03 12.79 6.38
N PRO A 154 -0.82 13.12 5.35
CA PRO A 154 -2.14 12.51 5.17
C PRO A 154 -1.96 11.01 4.86
N MET A 155 -2.71 10.17 5.58
CA MET A 155 -2.63 8.72 5.46
C MET A 155 -4.01 8.09 5.44
N ILE A 156 -4.20 7.11 4.57
CA ILE A 156 -5.39 6.24 4.54
C ILE A 156 -4.98 4.81 4.88
N PHE A 157 -5.61 4.24 5.91
CA PHE A 157 -5.58 2.81 6.23
C PHE A 157 -6.77 2.13 5.55
N LEU A 158 -6.53 1.51 4.41
CA LEU A 158 -7.55 0.75 3.69
C LEU A 158 -7.54 -0.70 4.18
N TYR A 159 -8.63 -1.11 4.84
CA TYR A 159 -8.75 -2.42 5.44
C TYR A 159 -10.01 -3.17 4.99
N LEU A 160 -10.05 -4.46 5.25
CA LEU A 160 -11.23 -5.30 5.14
C LEU A 160 -11.63 -5.82 6.52
N PRO A 161 -12.92 -5.97 6.83
CA PRO A 161 -13.36 -6.81 7.94
C PRO A 161 -12.76 -8.21 7.83
N LEU A 162 -12.53 -8.88 8.97
CA LEU A 162 -11.82 -10.16 9.01
C LEU A 162 -12.34 -11.16 7.97
N ARG A 163 -13.65 -11.42 7.97
CA ARG A 163 -14.25 -12.43 7.09
C ARG A 163 -14.02 -12.12 5.61
N GLU A 164 -14.17 -10.86 5.20
CA GLU A 164 -13.93 -10.41 3.84
C GLU A 164 -12.45 -10.51 3.45
N TYR A 165 -11.56 -10.23 4.41
CA TYR A 165 -10.13 -10.43 4.22
C TYR A 165 -9.78 -11.91 4.01
N LEU A 166 -10.37 -12.82 4.80
CA LEU A 166 -10.16 -14.25 4.67
C LEU A 166 -10.62 -14.77 3.31
N PHE A 167 -11.80 -14.37 2.84
CA PHE A 167 -12.23 -14.68 1.45
C PHE A 167 -11.23 -14.19 0.42
N ALA A 168 -10.73 -12.99 0.57
CA ALA A 168 -9.80 -12.42 -0.38
C ALA A 168 -8.45 -13.13 -0.42
N ILE A 169 -7.96 -13.64 0.71
CA ILE A 169 -6.59 -14.15 0.86
C ILE A 169 -6.48 -15.67 0.76
N LEU A 170 -7.55 -16.42 1.05
CA LEU A 170 -7.54 -17.88 1.08
C LEU A 170 -8.11 -18.53 -0.19
N ARG A 171 -8.68 -17.75 -1.09
CA ARG A 171 -9.48 -18.20 -2.23
C ARG A 171 -8.76 -19.02 -3.30
N SER A 172 -7.44 -19.08 -3.31
CA SER A 172 -6.69 -19.86 -4.31
C SER A 172 -5.27 -20.19 -3.83
N ASP A 173 -4.66 -21.20 -4.44
CA ASP A 173 -3.31 -21.66 -4.12
C ASP A 173 -2.25 -20.55 -4.30
N ASN A 174 -2.40 -19.71 -5.33
CA ASN A 174 -1.49 -18.58 -5.54
C ASN A 174 -1.56 -17.57 -4.38
N HIS A 175 -2.76 -17.30 -3.85
CA HIS A 175 -2.94 -16.40 -2.70
C HIS A 175 -2.40 -17.04 -1.42
N ARG A 176 -2.64 -18.33 -1.20
CA ARG A 176 -2.09 -19.08 -0.06
C ARG A 176 -0.56 -19.15 -0.11
N THR A 177 0.02 -19.38 -1.29
CA THR A 177 1.47 -19.34 -1.49
C THR A 177 2.04 -17.95 -1.17
N TRP A 178 1.40 -16.90 -1.65
CA TRP A 178 1.76 -15.52 -1.30
C TRP A 178 1.67 -15.29 0.22
N LEU A 179 0.60 -15.73 0.88
CA LEU A 179 0.39 -15.60 2.31
C LEU A 179 1.50 -16.29 3.11
N ARG A 180 1.84 -17.53 2.78
CA ARG A 180 2.94 -18.28 3.41
C ARG A 180 4.27 -17.54 3.26
N ASN A 181 4.57 -17.07 2.07
CA ASN A 181 5.80 -16.33 1.79
C ASN A 181 5.88 -15.02 2.59
N VAL A 182 4.81 -14.20 2.56
CA VAL A 182 4.82 -12.90 3.24
C VAL A 182 4.85 -13.06 4.76
N THR A 183 4.11 -14.01 5.33
CA THR A 183 4.13 -14.25 6.79
C THR A 183 5.46 -14.83 7.24
N THR A 184 6.13 -15.64 6.42
CA THR A 184 7.49 -16.12 6.71
C THR A 184 8.50 -14.95 6.70
N GLN A 185 8.44 -14.07 5.70
CA GLN A 185 9.29 -12.87 5.65
C GLN A 185 9.04 -11.93 6.83
N LEU A 186 7.79 -11.81 7.26
CA LEU A 186 7.35 -10.97 8.38
C LEU A 186 7.33 -11.70 9.73
N GLY A 187 8.02 -12.83 9.85
CA GLY A 187 7.97 -13.72 11.02
C GLY A 187 8.23 -13.01 12.35
N LYS A 188 9.12 -12.01 12.38
CA LYS A 188 9.38 -11.19 13.59
C LYS A 188 8.18 -10.33 14.02
N HIS A 189 7.23 -10.04 13.12
CA HIS A 189 6.06 -9.24 13.42
C HIS A 189 4.80 -10.07 13.67
N VAL A 190 4.67 -11.24 13.05
CA VAL A 190 3.48 -12.10 13.15
C VAL A 190 3.75 -13.36 13.96
N GLY A 191 5.01 -13.78 14.07
CA GLY A 191 5.39 -15.05 14.72
C GLY A 191 5.09 -15.09 16.20
N GLY A 192 5.19 -13.97 16.92
CA GLY A 192 4.84 -13.90 18.35
C GLY A 192 3.40 -14.27 18.65
N ALA A 193 2.47 -13.98 17.72
CA ALA A 193 1.06 -14.32 17.87
C ALA A 193 0.73 -15.76 17.46
N ILE A 194 1.50 -16.36 16.54
CA ILE A 194 1.22 -17.70 15.98
C ILE A 194 2.08 -18.78 16.65
N GLY A 195 3.19 -18.41 17.28
CA GLY A 195 4.21 -19.36 17.72
C GLY A 195 5.09 -19.84 16.57
N ALA A 196 5.35 -21.14 16.48
CA ALA A 196 6.18 -21.69 15.41
C ALA A 196 5.45 -21.63 14.07
N LEU A 197 5.85 -20.69 13.20
CA LEU A 197 5.23 -20.45 11.88
C LEU A 197 5.11 -21.71 11.02
N HIS A 198 6.05 -22.65 11.11
CA HIS A 198 6.02 -23.89 10.31
C HIS A 198 4.83 -24.80 10.63
N ASN A 199 4.24 -24.67 11.83
CA ASN A 199 3.08 -25.44 12.25
C ASN A 199 1.74 -24.72 12.01
N ALA A 200 1.79 -23.43 11.61
CA ALA A 200 0.58 -22.65 11.45
C ALA A 200 -0.12 -22.98 10.13
N SER A 201 -1.44 -23.16 10.18
CA SER A 201 -2.29 -23.28 9.01
C SER A 201 -2.35 -21.96 8.23
N ASP A 202 -2.86 -22.00 6.98
CA ASP A 202 -3.10 -20.78 6.22
C ASP A 202 -4.15 -19.89 6.87
N ALA A 203 -5.15 -20.47 7.49
CA ALA A 203 -6.18 -19.75 8.26
C ALA A 203 -5.57 -18.96 9.44
N GLN A 204 -4.72 -19.60 10.23
CA GLN A 204 -4.02 -18.94 11.32
C GLN A 204 -3.05 -17.86 10.83
N ARG A 205 -2.32 -18.11 9.74
CA ARG A 205 -1.43 -17.11 9.11
C ARG A 205 -2.19 -15.89 8.63
N ALA A 206 -3.36 -16.10 8.00
CA ALA A 206 -4.20 -15.02 7.52
C ALA A 206 -4.75 -14.18 8.68
N ALA A 207 -5.30 -14.84 9.72
CA ALA A 207 -5.82 -14.18 10.90
C ALA A 207 -4.75 -13.37 11.64
N ALA A 208 -3.56 -13.94 11.82
CA ALA A 208 -2.46 -13.25 12.51
C ALA A 208 -1.90 -12.07 11.70
N LEU A 209 -1.76 -12.21 10.37
CA LEU A 209 -1.34 -11.10 9.53
C LEU A 209 -2.36 -9.98 9.53
N TRP A 210 -3.66 -10.31 9.49
CA TRP A 210 -4.73 -9.32 9.61
C TRP A 210 -4.67 -8.59 10.94
N LEU A 211 -4.61 -9.31 12.06
CA LEU A 211 -4.58 -8.73 13.40
C LEU A 211 -3.37 -7.81 13.58
N ALA A 212 -2.18 -8.28 13.19
CA ALA A 212 -0.95 -7.48 13.27
C ALA A 212 -1.05 -6.16 12.49
N GLN A 213 -1.70 -6.17 11.33
CA GLN A 213 -1.92 -4.95 10.55
C GLN A 213 -2.96 -4.03 11.22
N MET A 214 -4.08 -4.59 11.75
CA MET A 214 -5.09 -3.79 12.45
C MET A 214 -4.53 -3.09 13.69
N GLN A 215 -3.74 -3.81 14.50
CA GLN A 215 -3.05 -3.24 15.67
C GLN A 215 -2.09 -2.13 15.24
N LEU A 216 -1.26 -2.39 14.23
CA LEU A 216 -0.29 -1.42 13.73
C LEU A 216 -0.96 -0.14 13.19
N TYR A 217 -2.09 -0.28 12.50
CA TYR A 217 -2.87 0.88 12.02
C TYR A 217 -3.48 1.65 13.18
N ALA A 218 -4.03 0.95 14.18
CA ALA A 218 -4.59 1.58 15.37
C ALA A 218 -3.54 2.35 16.18
N ASP A 219 -2.37 1.74 16.39
CA ASP A 219 -1.24 2.38 17.09
C ASP A 219 -0.78 3.64 16.34
N THR A 220 -0.68 3.54 15.00
CA THR A 220 -0.26 4.67 14.15
C THR A 220 -1.33 5.76 14.15
N ALA A 221 -2.60 5.41 14.11
CA ALA A 221 -3.73 6.35 14.18
C ALA A 221 -3.73 7.16 15.47
N GLY A 222 -3.25 6.58 16.57
CA GLY A 222 -3.13 7.27 17.86
C GLY A 222 -2.11 8.40 17.87
N ILE A 223 -1.19 8.46 16.91
CA ILE A 223 -0.11 9.45 16.83
C ILE A 223 -0.18 10.36 15.60
N MET A 224 -0.88 9.97 14.54
CA MET A 224 -0.99 10.73 13.30
C MET A 224 -2.33 11.45 13.18
N VAL A 225 -2.33 12.77 13.32
CA VAL A 225 -3.55 13.59 13.27
C VAL A 225 -4.30 13.46 11.93
N ASN A 226 -3.55 13.31 10.84
CA ASN A 226 -4.09 13.23 9.49
C ASN A 226 -4.24 11.78 8.98
N ALA A 227 -4.29 10.79 9.88
CA ALA A 227 -4.65 9.44 9.52
C ALA A 227 -6.18 9.27 9.45
N ARG A 228 -6.64 8.53 8.45
CA ARG A 228 -8.05 8.14 8.28
C ARG A 228 -8.11 6.66 7.91
N SER A 229 -9.18 6.01 8.30
CA SER A 229 -9.46 4.63 7.92
C SER A 229 -10.51 4.57 6.81
N LEU A 230 -10.41 3.60 5.93
CA LEU A 230 -11.41 3.31 4.91
C LEU A 230 -11.69 1.80 4.92
N ASP A 231 -12.94 1.45 5.23
CA ASP A 231 -13.41 0.09 5.03
C ASP A 231 -13.58 -0.16 3.53
N ALA A 232 -12.93 -1.20 3.03
CA ALA A 232 -12.97 -1.50 1.60
C ALA A 232 -14.37 -1.92 1.11
N GLU A 233 -15.21 -2.48 1.98
CA GLU A 233 -16.61 -2.78 1.62
C GLU A 233 -17.41 -1.49 1.38
N MET A 234 -17.16 -0.43 2.16
CA MET A 234 -17.73 0.89 1.91
C MET A 234 -17.23 1.48 0.59
N PHE A 235 -15.92 1.36 0.32
CA PHE A 235 -15.35 1.78 -0.95
C PHE A 235 -15.95 1.07 -2.16
N PHE A 236 -16.18 -0.24 -2.06
CA PHE A 236 -16.81 -1.01 -3.14
C PHE A 236 -18.31 -0.74 -3.27
N ALA A 237 -19.00 -0.42 -2.19
CA ALA A 237 -20.44 -0.13 -2.19
C ALA A 237 -20.74 1.26 -2.80
N ASP A 238 -19.94 2.27 -2.44
CA ASP A 238 -20.05 3.63 -2.98
C ASP A 238 -18.66 4.20 -3.34
N PRO A 239 -18.11 3.79 -4.50
CA PRO A 239 -16.82 4.25 -4.93
C PRO A 239 -16.76 5.76 -5.24
N THR A 240 -17.88 6.38 -5.60
CA THR A 240 -17.95 7.81 -5.90
C THR A 240 -17.69 8.63 -4.65
N THR A 241 -18.43 8.35 -3.58
CA THR A 241 -18.28 9.06 -2.30
C THR A 241 -16.90 8.78 -1.68
N ALA A 242 -16.45 7.53 -1.68
CA ALA A 242 -15.13 7.18 -1.17
C ALA A 242 -13.97 7.83 -1.95
N LEU A 243 -14.05 7.90 -3.27
CA LEU A 243 -13.03 8.56 -4.10
C LEU A 243 -13.03 10.08 -3.88
N THR A 244 -14.21 10.69 -3.74
CA THR A 244 -14.34 12.12 -3.42
C THR A 244 -13.65 12.45 -2.10
N ALA A 245 -13.95 11.68 -1.05
CA ALA A 245 -13.34 11.87 0.25
C ALA A 245 -11.81 11.64 0.23
N ALA A 246 -11.34 10.61 -0.48
CA ALA A 246 -9.92 10.32 -0.61
C ALA A 246 -9.17 11.43 -1.39
N ALA A 247 -9.76 11.93 -2.47
CA ALA A 247 -9.20 13.03 -3.25
C ALA A 247 -9.08 14.31 -2.39
N ALA A 248 -10.12 14.65 -1.66
CA ALA A 248 -10.12 15.79 -0.72
C ALA A 248 -9.07 15.60 0.38
N HIS A 249 -8.98 14.41 0.98
CA HIS A 249 -8.02 14.10 2.05
C HIS A 249 -6.57 14.26 1.60
N PHE A 250 -6.25 13.86 0.39
CA PHE A 250 -4.90 13.98 -0.18
C PHE A 250 -4.66 15.33 -0.88
N GLY A 251 -5.67 16.17 -1.06
CA GLY A 251 -5.54 17.41 -1.82
C GLY A 251 -5.40 17.20 -3.34
N VAL A 252 -5.96 16.11 -3.87
CA VAL A 252 -6.01 15.86 -5.32
C VAL A 252 -7.21 16.61 -5.91
N PRO A 253 -7.01 17.51 -6.89
CA PRO A 253 -8.06 18.38 -7.41
C PRO A 253 -8.93 17.66 -8.46
N LEU A 254 -9.70 16.65 -8.04
CA LEU A 254 -10.67 15.97 -8.90
C LEU A 254 -12.04 16.65 -8.77
N SER A 255 -12.60 17.07 -9.89
CA SER A 255 -13.98 17.55 -9.95
C SER A 255 -14.98 16.39 -9.82
N PRO A 256 -16.23 16.66 -9.38
CA PRO A 256 -17.28 15.64 -9.35
C PRO A 256 -17.47 14.90 -10.67
N ARG A 257 -17.40 15.63 -11.80
CA ARG A 257 -17.52 15.05 -13.14
C ARG A 257 -16.38 14.09 -13.48
N GLU A 258 -15.14 14.41 -13.08
CA GLU A 258 -13.99 13.52 -13.27
C GLU A 258 -14.10 12.27 -12.41
N ILE A 259 -14.58 12.40 -11.18
CA ILE A 259 -14.83 11.28 -10.28
C ILE A 259 -15.90 10.35 -10.88
N GLU A 260 -17.05 10.88 -11.31
CA GLU A 260 -18.10 10.11 -11.97
C GLU A 260 -17.59 9.41 -13.24
N ALA A 261 -16.80 10.10 -14.06
CA ALA A 261 -16.22 9.53 -15.27
C ALA A 261 -15.23 8.40 -14.96
N ARG A 262 -14.44 8.51 -13.89
CA ARG A 262 -13.50 7.46 -13.45
C ARG A 262 -14.24 6.23 -12.92
N VAL A 263 -15.25 6.45 -12.06
CA VAL A 263 -16.04 5.37 -11.46
C VAL A 263 -16.90 4.66 -12.50
N GLY A 264 -17.50 5.38 -13.45
CA GLY A 264 -18.25 4.80 -14.56
C GLY A 264 -17.39 4.25 -15.70
N GLY A 265 -16.07 4.41 -15.63
CA GLY A 265 -15.13 4.05 -16.68
C GLY A 265 -14.56 2.64 -16.55
N ALA A 266 -13.66 2.31 -17.50
CA ALA A 266 -13.03 1.00 -17.62
C ALA A 266 -12.24 0.59 -16.36
N LEU A 267 -11.73 1.53 -15.57
CA LEU A 267 -10.95 1.25 -14.38
C LEU A 267 -11.76 0.45 -13.33
N PHE A 268 -13.04 0.78 -13.14
CA PHE A 268 -13.92 0.09 -12.20
C PHE A 268 -14.66 -1.10 -12.82
N ALA A 269 -14.59 -1.27 -14.14
CA ALA A 269 -15.17 -2.39 -14.88
C ALA A 269 -14.15 -3.50 -15.20
N THR A 270 -12.87 -3.33 -14.81
CA THR A 270 -11.80 -4.29 -15.08
C THR A 270 -11.01 -4.61 -13.82
N TYR A 271 -10.33 -5.76 -13.84
CA TYR A 271 -9.46 -6.14 -12.71
C TYR A 271 -8.28 -5.15 -12.61
N SER A 272 -8.20 -4.40 -11.53
CA SER A 272 -7.27 -3.29 -11.37
C SER A 272 -5.79 -3.65 -11.55
N LYS A 273 -5.43 -4.92 -11.38
CA LYS A 273 -4.07 -5.49 -11.58
C LYS A 273 -3.88 -6.12 -12.96
N ASN A 274 -4.97 -6.33 -13.72
CA ASN A 274 -4.95 -6.83 -15.09
C ASN A 274 -6.12 -6.20 -15.88
N PRO A 275 -5.91 -5.04 -16.49
CA PRO A 275 -6.98 -4.32 -17.21
C PRO A 275 -7.58 -5.06 -18.42
N ALA A 276 -6.95 -6.13 -18.89
CA ALA A 276 -7.51 -6.97 -19.95
C ALA A 276 -8.64 -7.89 -19.47
N GLN A 277 -8.82 -8.02 -18.16
CA GLN A 277 -9.86 -8.87 -17.55
C GLN A 277 -11.02 -8.00 -17.06
N SER A 278 -12.24 -8.23 -17.58
CA SER A 278 -13.47 -7.65 -17.03
C SER A 278 -13.67 -8.13 -15.60
N PHE A 279 -13.91 -7.21 -14.69
CA PHE A 279 -14.13 -7.50 -13.27
C PHE A 279 -14.68 -6.27 -12.56
N GLY A 280 -15.87 -6.40 -11.97
CA GLY A 280 -16.51 -5.38 -11.17
C GLY A 280 -16.86 -5.85 -9.76
N ASN A 281 -17.59 -5.03 -9.01
CA ASN A 281 -17.99 -5.39 -7.66
C ASN A 281 -18.99 -6.58 -7.64
N ALA A 282 -19.86 -6.69 -8.64
CA ALA A 282 -20.75 -7.83 -8.77
C ALA A 282 -19.99 -9.17 -8.94
N ASP A 283 -18.93 -9.17 -9.76
CA ASP A 283 -18.06 -10.34 -9.94
C ASP A 283 -17.30 -10.70 -8.66
N ARG A 284 -16.91 -9.68 -7.89
CA ARG A 284 -16.26 -9.88 -6.59
C ARG A 284 -17.22 -10.58 -5.60
N LEU A 285 -18.46 -10.12 -5.52
CA LEU A 285 -19.48 -10.70 -4.64
C LEU A 285 -19.88 -12.12 -5.08
N ALA A 286 -20.06 -12.35 -6.40
CA ALA A 286 -20.35 -13.67 -6.93
C ALA A 286 -19.21 -14.65 -6.58
N ARG A 287 -17.96 -14.26 -6.82
CA ARG A 287 -16.79 -15.09 -6.49
C ARG A 287 -16.69 -15.39 -4.99
N ARG A 288 -17.06 -14.44 -4.12
CA ARG A 288 -17.11 -14.69 -2.68
C ARG A 288 -18.08 -15.81 -2.35
N ASN A 289 -19.31 -15.74 -2.89
CA ASN A 289 -20.33 -16.74 -2.66
C ASN A 289 -19.93 -18.14 -3.17
N ASP A 290 -19.23 -18.17 -4.32
CA ASP A 290 -18.75 -19.43 -4.91
C ASP A 290 -17.75 -20.15 -4.01
N VAL A 291 -16.88 -19.42 -3.31
CA VAL A 291 -15.83 -20.02 -2.47
C VAL A 291 -16.21 -20.17 -1.00
N GLU A 292 -17.35 -19.63 -0.56
CA GLU A 292 -17.73 -19.64 0.85
C GLU A 292 -17.84 -21.04 1.44
N ALA A 293 -18.46 -21.97 0.71
CA ALA A 293 -18.60 -23.36 1.15
C ALA A 293 -17.23 -24.08 1.20
N GLU A 294 -16.34 -23.80 0.23
CA GLU A 294 -15.02 -24.41 0.16
C GLU A 294 -14.11 -23.93 1.29
N LEU A 295 -14.28 -22.67 1.74
CA LEU A 295 -13.47 -22.05 2.77
C LEU A 295 -14.05 -22.19 4.19
N SER A 296 -15.18 -22.86 4.37
CA SER A 296 -15.89 -22.92 5.67
C SER A 296 -14.96 -23.35 6.83
N VAL A 297 -14.16 -24.39 6.61
CA VAL A 297 -13.22 -24.91 7.64
C VAL A 297 -12.13 -23.89 7.98
N ASP A 298 -11.55 -23.25 6.96
CA ASP A 298 -10.53 -22.20 7.14
C ASP A 298 -11.10 -20.98 7.85
N LEU A 299 -12.33 -20.57 7.49
CA LEU A 299 -13.03 -19.44 8.12
C LEU A 299 -13.29 -19.69 9.58
N ASP A 300 -13.85 -20.87 9.93
CA ASP A 300 -14.12 -21.27 11.31
C ASP A 300 -12.84 -21.35 12.14
N GLU A 301 -11.75 -21.82 11.57
CA GLU A 301 -10.45 -21.87 12.25
C GLU A 301 -9.90 -20.47 12.51
N ALA A 302 -9.90 -19.59 11.50
CA ALA A 302 -9.41 -18.23 11.62
C ALA A 302 -10.25 -17.40 12.61
N GLU A 303 -11.59 -17.52 12.54
CA GLU A 303 -12.51 -16.83 13.44
C GLU A 303 -12.33 -17.28 14.89
N ARG A 304 -12.18 -18.59 15.15
CA ARG A 304 -11.85 -19.10 16.49
C ARG A 304 -10.49 -18.60 16.98
N TRP A 305 -9.50 -18.50 16.09
CA TRP A 305 -8.17 -18.00 16.44
C TRP A 305 -8.23 -16.50 16.85
N ILE A 306 -9.05 -15.69 16.16
CA ILE A 306 -9.29 -14.29 16.50
C ILE A 306 -10.14 -14.15 17.76
N ALA A 307 -11.16 -15.00 17.96
CA ALA A 307 -12.00 -14.97 19.17
C ALA A 307 -11.17 -15.14 20.45
N ALA A 308 -10.11 -15.96 20.41
CA ALA A 308 -9.17 -16.07 21.52
C ALA A 308 -8.34 -14.78 21.77
N ARG A 309 -8.42 -13.78 20.88
CA ARG A 309 -7.73 -12.47 20.91
C ARG A 309 -8.72 -11.32 20.69
N GLU A 310 -9.98 -11.52 21.05
CA GLU A 310 -11.09 -10.62 20.77
C GLU A 310 -10.85 -9.19 21.30
N THR A 311 -10.29 -9.07 22.50
CA THR A 311 -10.00 -7.75 23.12
C THR A 311 -9.05 -6.92 22.22
N GLU A 312 -8.00 -7.55 21.71
CA GLU A 312 -7.01 -6.91 20.86
C GLU A 312 -7.61 -6.52 19.50
N ALA A 313 -8.34 -7.46 18.88
CA ALA A 313 -8.97 -7.23 17.59
C ALA A 313 -10.07 -6.15 17.65
N SER A 314 -10.93 -6.22 18.68
CA SER A 314 -12.02 -5.28 18.90
C SER A 314 -11.50 -3.87 19.21
N SER A 315 -10.45 -3.75 20.03
CA SER A 315 -9.82 -2.47 20.36
C SER A 315 -9.22 -1.81 19.10
N ALA A 316 -8.47 -2.57 18.30
CA ALA A 316 -7.88 -2.06 17.07
C ALA A 316 -8.95 -1.59 16.07
N LEU A 317 -9.99 -2.39 15.86
CA LEU A 317 -11.10 -2.01 14.99
C LEU A 317 -11.89 -0.81 15.50
N ALA A 318 -12.11 -0.70 16.82
CA ALA A 318 -12.77 0.46 17.42
C ALA A 318 -12.00 1.75 17.14
N THR A 319 -10.67 1.72 17.30
CA THR A 319 -9.79 2.86 16.99
C THR A 319 -9.89 3.25 15.52
N LEU A 320 -9.85 2.29 14.60
CA LEU A 320 -9.96 2.59 13.17
C LEU A 320 -11.34 3.16 12.82
N ARG A 321 -12.41 2.60 13.36
CA ARG A 321 -13.78 3.10 13.15
C ARG A 321 -14.02 4.49 13.74
N ALA A 322 -13.20 4.93 14.68
CA ALA A 322 -13.28 6.28 15.25
C ALA A 322 -12.67 7.38 14.36
N ILE A 323 -11.90 7.01 13.34
CA ILE A 323 -11.25 7.93 12.40
C ILE A 323 -11.65 7.65 10.94
N PRO A 324 -12.93 7.48 10.62
CA PRO A 324 -13.31 7.13 9.26
C PRO A 324 -12.87 8.23 8.30
N LEU A 325 -12.46 7.83 7.11
CA LEU A 325 -12.45 8.76 5.98
C LEU A 325 -13.88 9.24 5.81
N ALA A 326 -14.12 10.55 5.89
CA ALA A 326 -15.47 11.09 5.81
C ALA A 326 -16.10 10.72 4.44
N VAL A 327 -17.00 9.78 4.45
CA VAL A 327 -17.70 9.23 3.30
C VAL A 327 -19.19 9.56 3.42
#